data_8dac41da94667db2f12d98c29d98a784
#
_entry.id   8dac41da94667db2f12d98c29d98a784
#
_cell.length_a   1.000
_cell.length_b   1.000
_cell.length_c   1.000
_cell.angle_alpha   90.00
_cell.angle_beta   90.00
_cell.angle_gamma   90.00
#
_symmetry.space_group_name_H-M   'P 1'
#
loop_
_entity.id
_entity.type
_entity.pdbx_description
1 polymer ?
#
loop_
_entity_poly.entity_id
_entity_poly.type
_entity_poly.pdbx_seq_one_letter_code
_entity_poly.pdbx_strand_id
1 'polypeptide(L)'
;MRTHRLAIVAAATVAALALSQPAGAQQRPLVTEDPEPIGAGRILLEGGLDLAHNQEYPASGLEGNLVRFPTLGLSFGISSIAELQFDGGLFNHLSISNRNPAPLAYLLTVTGDGTHDIEDLVVATKVRLKAEAAGSPSMALRFATRLPNATNESGLGLDTTDFFVAFLAAKTVQSVRLVGNIGLGILGDPTDGQRQNEVFTYGLSLARATTDHAEIVGEINGRVSTRAGEPSPGTESRGTLNIGGRYTRGSYRLDGAFFFGLTPVDPTAGITVGFTYVFTAFEVP
;
A
#
# COMPACT_ATOMS: atom_id res chain seq x y z
N MET A 1 -46.22 -26.04 -17.19
CA MET A 1 -45.95 -24.86 -16.34
C MET A 1 -44.86 -25.06 -15.25
N ARG A 2 -44.61 -26.25 -14.75
CA ARG A 2 -43.52 -26.50 -13.74
C ARG A 2 -42.10 -26.46 -14.30
N THR A 3 -41.89 -26.90 -15.54
CA THR A 3 -40.52 -26.93 -16.18
C THR A 3 -39.97 -25.54 -16.50
N HIS A 4 -40.80 -24.54 -16.85
CA HIS A 4 -40.35 -23.18 -17.10
C HIS A 4 -39.92 -22.44 -15.83
N ARG A 5 -40.53 -22.74 -14.68
CA ARG A 5 -40.08 -22.10 -13.39
C ARG A 5 -38.76 -22.62 -12.90
N LEU A 6 -38.42 -23.88 -13.11
CA LEU A 6 -37.14 -24.48 -12.78
C LEU A 6 -36.01 -23.91 -13.66
N ALA A 7 -36.26 -23.68 -14.96
CA ALA A 7 -35.29 -23.09 -15.88
C ALA A 7 -34.98 -21.60 -15.55
N ILE A 8 -36.00 -20.84 -15.12
CA ILE A 8 -35.82 -19.42 -14.72
C ILE A 8 -35.08 -19.34 -13.40
N VAL A 9 -35.31 -20.20 -12.43
CA VAL A 9 -34.59 -20.25 -11.17
C VAL A 9 -33.11 -20.68 -11.39
N ALA A 10 -32.88 -21.68 -12.23
CA ALA A 10 -31.53 -22.11 -12.57
C ALA A 10 -30.76 -21.02 -13.34
N ALA A 11 -31.39 -20.29 -14.27
CA ALA A 11 -30.78 -19.18 -14.98
C ALA A 11 -30.49 -17.99 -14.06
N ALA A 12 -31.39 -17.69 -13.12
CA ALA A 12 -31.16 -16.64 -12.11
C ALA A 12 -30.04 -17.00 -11.13
N THR A 13 -29.90 -18.27 -10.76
CA THR A 13 -28.84 -18.77 -9.89
C THR A 13 -27.46 -18.72 -10.61
N VAL A 14 -27.42 -19.10 -11.89
CA VAL A 14 -26.20 -19.01 -12.73
C VAL A 14 -25.84 -17.55 -12.99
N ALA A 15 -26.81 -16.64 -13.20
CA ALA A 15 -26.56 -15.21 -13.35
C ALA A 15 -26.08 -14.57 -12.04
N ALA A 16 -26.57 -15.02 -10.88
CA ALA A 16 -26.09 -14.54 -9.56
C ALA A 16 -24.66 -15.04 -9.23
N LEU A 17 -24.28 -16.23 -9.72
CA LEU A 17 -22.90 -16.76 -9.59
C LEU A 17 -21.89 -16.08 -10.55
N ALA A 18 -22.40 -15.52 -11.68
CA ALA A 18 -21.56 -14.77 -12.63
C ALA A 18 -21.30 -13.32 -12.20
N LEU A 19 -21.93 -12.82 -11.13
CA LEU A 19 -21.78 -11.46 -10.62
C LEU A 19 -20.83 -11.33 -9.41
N SER A 20 -20.22 -12.42 -8.96
CA SER A 20 -19.09 -12.33 -8.02
C SER A 20 -17.85 -11.86 -8.79
N GLN A 21 -17.74 -10.56 -9.02
CA GLN A 21 -16.48 -9.97 -9.46
C GLN A 21 -15.45 -10.21 -8.34
N PRO A 22 -14.31 -10.82 -8.64
CA PRO A 22 -13.23 -10.86 -7.67
C PRO A 22 -12.93 -9.40 -7.27
N ALA A 23 -12.83 -9.15 -5.97
CA ALA A 23 -12.46 -7.84 -5.44
C ALA A 23 -10.99 -7.58 -5.78
N GLY A 24 -10.72 -7.20 -7.03
CA GLY A 24 -9.36 -7.07 -7.59
C GLY A 24 -8.58 -5.87 -7.08
N ALA A 25 -9.23 -4.91 -6.41
CA ALA A 25 -8.61 -3.66 -5.97
C ALA A 25 -7.95 -3.71 -4.58
N GLN A 26 -7.94 -4.85 -3.91
CA GLN A 26 -7.45 -4.99 -2.54
C GLN A 26 -5.95 -5.28 -2.52
N GLN A 27 -5.17 -4.41 -1.86
CA GLN A 27 -3.71 -4.48 -1.87
C GLN A 27 -3.15 -5.34 -0.74
N ARG A 28 -3.64 -5.15 0.49
CA ARG A 28 -3.05 -5.85 1.65
C ARG A 28 -2.92 -7.35 1.44
N PRO A 29 -1.83 -7.96 1.95
CA PRO A 29 -0.71 -7.38 2.69
C PRO A 29 0.40 -6.80 1.79
N LEU A 30 0.14 -6.62 0.48
CA LEU A 30 1.09 -6.10 -0.49
C LEU A 30 1.00 -4.56 -0.60
N VAL A 31 2.06 -3.93 -1.08
CA VAL A 31 2.16 -2.49 -1.35
C VAL A 31 1.98 -2.18 -2.84
N THR A 32 2.33 -3.16 -3.71
CA THR A 32 2.16 -3.03 -5.16
C THR A 32 0.68 -2.88 -5.52
N GLU A 33 0.34 -1.75 -6.12
CA GLU A 33 -1.03 -1.31 -6.41
C GLU A 33 -1.61 -2.02 -7.63
N ASP A 34 -2.80 -2.62 -7.49
CA ASP A 34 -3.54 -3.21 -8.61
C ASP A 34 -4.23 -2.11 -9.45
N PRO A 35 -4.15 -2.16 -10.80
CA PRO A 35 -4.80 -1.17 -11.67
C PRO A 35 -6.34 -1.20 -11.65
N GLU A 36 -6.96 -2.26 -11.12
CA GLU A 36 -8.42 -2.35 -11.05
C GLU A 36 -8.97 -1.48 -9.91
N PRO A 37 -9.95 -0.57 -10.17
CA PRO A 37 -10.65 0.17 -9.12
C PRO A 37 -11.61 -0.71 -8.35
N ILE A 38 -11.98 -0.30 -7.15
CA ILE A 38 -12.95 -1.01 -6.31
C ILE A 38 -14.38 -1.01 -6.90
N GLY A 39 -14.64 -0.15 -7.88
CA GLY A 39 -15.96 0.01 -8.55
C GLY A 39 -16.80 1.15 -7.99
N ALA A 40 -17.69 1.67 -8.84
CA ALA A 40 -18.54 2.83 -8.53
C ALA A 40 -19.42 2.60 -7.28
N GLY A 41 -19.48 3.61 -6.42
CA GLY A 41 -20.33 3.61 -5.21
C GLY A 41 -19.87 2.69 -4.10
N ARG A 42 -18.71 2.04 -4.23
CA ARG A 42 -18.16 1.15 -3.20
C ARG A 42 -17.16 1.89 -2.32
N ILE A 43 -17.09 1.43 -1.08
CA ILE A 43 -16.04 1.81 -0.13
C ILE A 43 -15.27 0.55 0.23
N LEU A 44 -13.95 0.68 0.25
CA LEU A 44 -13.03 -0.31 0.78
C LEU A 44 -12.42 0.28 2.05
N LEU A 45 -12.46 -0.51 3.12
CA LEU A 45 -11.81 -0.22 4.40
C LEU A 45 -10.76 -1.29 4.67
N GLU A 46 -9.54 -0.87 4.91
CA GLU A 46 -8.43 -1.72 5.34
C GLU A 46 -7.96 -1.31 6.73
N GLY A 47 -7.60 -2.29 7.53
CA GLY A 47 -7.01 -2.08 8.84
C GLY A 47 -5.97 -3.13 9.14
N GLY A 48 -4.90 -2.75 9.86
CA GLY A 48 -3.83 -3.70 10.15
C GLY A 48 -2.92 -3.31 11.28
N LEU A 49 -2.03 -4.23 11.58
CA LEU A 49 -0.92 -4.13 12.52
C LEU A 49 0.36 -4.50 11.79
N ASP A 50 1.38 -3.65 11.89
CA ASP A 50 2.71 -3.96 11.42
C ASP A 50 3.71 -3.95 12.59
N LEU A 51 4.57 -4.95 12.60
CA LEU A 51 5.69 -5.09 13.53
C LEU A 51 6.97 -5.14 12.72
N ALA A 52 7.83 -4.14 12.86
CA ALA A 52 9.10 -4.07 12.15
C ALA A 52 10.27 -4.13 13.14
N HIS A 53 11.25 -4.97 12.83
CA HIS A 53 12.48 -5.12 13.60
C HIS A 53 13.58 -4.29 12.96
N ASN A 54 14.25 -3.49 13.79
CA ASN A 54 15.39 -2.68 13.40
C ASN A 54 15.10 -1.68 12.27
N GLN A 55 14.03 -0.87 12.46
CA GLN A 55 13.67 0.23 11.57
C GLN A 55 14.62 1.42 11.79
N GLU A 56 15.22 1.93 10.73
CA GLU A 56 16.08 3.09 10.75
C GLU A 56 15.37 4.36 10.24
N TYR A 57 15.65 5.48 10.90
CA TYR A 57 15.20 6.84 10.56
C TYR A 57 16.42 7.74 10.32
N PRO A 58 17.00 7.78 9.10
CA PRO A 58 18.27 8.46 8.83
C PRO A 58 18.26 9.96 9.12
N ALA A 59 17.13 10.64 8.99
CA ALA A 59 16.99 12.06 9.25
C ALA A 59 17.13 12.41 10.74
N SER A 60 16.52 11.62 11.62
CA SER A 60 16.55 11.79 13.08
C SER A 60 17.66 10.99 13.77
N GLY A 61 18.20 9.97 13.11
CA GLY A 61 19.18 9.04 13.66
C GLY A 61 18.61 7.99 14.61
N LEU A 62 17.28 7.89 14.73
CA LEU A 62 16.66 6.88 15.56
C LEU A 62 16.63 5.53 14.84
N GLU A 63 16.86 4.47 15.61
CA GLU A 63 16.77 3.09 15.15
C GLU A 63 16.14 2.24 16.24
N GLY A 64 15.27 1.29 15.87
CA GLY A 64 14.62 0.42 16.85
C GLY A 64 13.50 -0.44 16.28
N ASN A 65 12.70 -0.99 17.19
CA ASN A 65 11.55 -1.81 16.83
C ASN A 65 10.30 -0.94 16.70
N LEU A 66 9.66 -1.00 15.54
CA LEU A 66 8.49 -0.20 15.22
C LEU A 66 7.21 -1.03 15.28
N VAL A 67 6.21 -0.50 15.97
CA VAL A 67 4.82 -0.99 15.97
C VAL A 67 3.95 0.07 15.31
N ARG A 68 3.17 -0.29 14.28
CA ARG A 68 2.16 0.57 13.67
C ARG A 68 0.77 -0.04 13.86
N PHE A 69 -0.13 0.69 14.54
CA PHE A 69 -1.47 0.19 14.83
C PHE A 69 -2.45 1.33 15.18
N PRO A 70 -3.67 1.33 14.58
CA PRO A 70 -3.97 0.61 13.34
C PRO A 70 -3.31 1.31 12.16
N THR A 71 -2.79 0.54 11.20
CA THR A 71 -2.60 1.03 9.85
C THR A 71 -3.97 1.08 9.19
N LEU A 72 -4.28 2.14 8.44
CA LEU A 72 -5.60 2.36 7.85
C LEU A 72 -5.49 2.64 6.36
N GLY A 73 -6.40 2.05 5.59
CA GLY A 73 -6.62 2.35 4.19
C GLY A 73 -8.11 2.55 3.94
N LEU A 74 -8.46 3.59 3.21
CA LEU A 74 -9.84 3.92 2.85
C LEU A 74 -9.90 4.30 1.38
N SER A 75 -10.67 3.56 0.59
CA SER A 75 -10.86 3.87 -0.83
C SER A 75 -12.32 4.10 -1.16
N PHE A 76 -12.59 5.08 -2.00
CA PHE A 76 -13.92 5.45 -2.49
C PHE A 76 -13.98 5.26 -4.01
N GLY A 77 -14.81 4.37 -4.49
CA GLY A 77 -15.08 4.17 -5.91
C GLY A 77 -15.96 5.29 -6.46
N ILE A 78 -15.34 6.31 -7.06
CA ILE A 78 -16.03 7.49 -7.59
C ILE A 78 -16.75 7.15 -8.89
N SER A 79 -16.19 6.25 -9.68
CA SER A 79 -16.78 5.77 -10.93
C SER A 79 -16.33 4.34 -11.23
N SER A 80 -16.76 3.79 -12.36
CA SER A 80 -16.30 2.47 -12.82
C SER A 80 -14.81 2.43 -13.18
N ILE A 81 -14.17 3.58 -13.34
CA ILE A 81 -12.76 3.69 -13.75
C ILE A 81 -11.90 4.47 -12.77
N ALA A 82 -12.47 5.13 -11.77
CA ALA A 82 -11.72 6.02 -10.87
C ALA A 82 -12.08 5.77 -9.40
N GLU A 83 -11.07 5.88 -8.54
CA GLU A 83 -11.21 5.84 -7.08
C GLU A 83 -10.29 6.86 -6.41
N LEU A 84 -10.71 7.32 -5.24
CA LEU A 84 -9.94 8.16 -4.33
C LEU A 84 -9.51 7.30 -3.13
N GLN A 85 -8.24 7.42 -2.73
CA GLN A 85 -7.62 6.61 -1.69
C GLN A 85 -7.04 7.51 -0.59
N PHE A 86 -7.12 7.04 0.65
CA PHE A 86 -6.52 7.64 1.84
C PHE A 86 -5.83 6.54 2.63
N ASP A 87 -4.52 6.65 2.81
CA ASP A 87 -3.71 5.67 3.53
C ASP A 87 -2.93 6.36 4.65
N GLY A 88 -2.77 5.68 5.79
CA GLY A 88 -2.03 6.22 6.93
C GLY A 88 -2.10 5.29 8.14
N GLY A 89 -1.64 5.78 9.29
CA GLY A 89 -1.68 5.05 10.56
C GLY A 89 -1.97 6.00 11.72
N LEU A 90 -2.71 5.53 12.72
CA LEU A 90 -3.09 6.38 13.84
C LEU A 90 -2.05 6.39 14.96
N PHE A 91 -1.24 5.34 15.06
CA PHE A 91 -0.26 5.22 16.13
C PHE A 91 0.94 4.40 15.64
N ASN A 92 2.08 5.08 15.54
CA ASN A 92 3.39 4.50 15.30
C ASN A 92 4.20 4.63 16.58
N HIS A 93 4.70 3.53 17.11
CA HIS A 93 5.56 3.52 18.29
C HIS A 93 6.90 2.88 17.96
N LEU A 94 7.97 3.61 18.15
CA LEU A 94 9.35 3.14 18.04
C LEU A 94 9.94 2.92 19.43
N SER A 95 10.29 1.66 19.73
CA SER A 95 11.15 1.33 20.87
C SER A 95 12.60 1.52 20.41
N ILE A 96 13.25 2.57 20.91
CA ILE A 96 14.55 3.03 20.44
C ILE A 96 15.65 2.11 20.97
N SER A 97 16.43 1.53 20.06
CA SER A 97 17.62 0.72 20.37
C SER A 97 18.91 1.54 20.23
N ASN A 98 18.96 2.41 19.23
CA ASN A 98 20.14 3.23 18.92
C ASN A 98 19.74 4.68 18.58
N ARG A 99 20.69 5.59 18.86
CA ARG A 99 20.64 7.00 18.45
C ARG A 99 21.92 7.33 17.72
N ASN A 100 21.84 7.40 16.41
CA ASN A 100 22.98 7.69 15.53
C ASN A 100 23.08 9.20 15.29
N PRO A 101 24.27 9.75 15.02
CA PRO A 101 24.40 11.13 14.55
C PRO A 101 23.59 11.35 13.28
N ALA A 102 22.74 12.38 13.27
CA ALA A 102 21.87 12.66 12.15
C ALA A 102 21.57 14.17 12.03
N PRO A 103 21.25 14.67 10.83
CA PRO A 103 21.12 16.10 10.59
C PRO A 103 19.96 16.76 11.36
N LEU A 104 18.87 16.05 11.62
CA LEU A 104 17.70 16.57 12.36
C LEU A 104 17.66 16.09 13.84
N ALA A 105 18.72 15.44 14.33
CA ALA A 105 18.74 14.96 15.72
C ALA A 105 18.59 16.10 16.75
N TYR A 106 18.92 17.33 16.40
CA TYR A 106 18.79 18.50 17.27
C TYR A 106 17.34 18.96 17.45
N LEU A 107 16.39 18.50 16.60
CA LEU A 107 14.96 18.81 16.72
C LEU A 107 14.24 17.85 17.67
N LEU A 108 14.85 16.71 17.99
CA LEU A 108 14.20 15.69 18.81
C LEU A 108 13.84 16.21 20.21
N THR A 109 12.58 16.04 20.58
CA THR A 109 12.12 16.28 21.97
C THR A 109 12.12 15.00 22.81
N VAL A 110 12.43 13.88 22.20
CA VAL A 110 12.39 12.53 22.77
C VAL A 110 13.63 12.27 23.65
N THR A 111 13.41 12.06 24.96
CA THR A 111 14.49 11.82 25.94
C THR A 111 14.56 10.38 26.44
N GLY A 112 13.50 9.59 26.27
CA GLY A 112 13.39 8.19 26.74
C GLY A 112 13.71 7.17 25.65
N ASP A 113 13.50 5.89 25.97
CA ASP A 113 13.77 4.75 25.08
C ASP A 113 12.63 4.44 24.10
N GLY A 114 11.69 5.35 23.93
CA GLY A 114 10.58 5.20 23.02
C GLY A 114 10.03 6.54 22.55
N THR A 115 9.48 6.54 21.35
CA THR A 115 8.75 7.68 20.77
C THR A 115 7.52 7.18 20.05
N HIS A 116 6.57 8.06 19.83
CA HIS A 116 5.36 7.74 19.07
C HIS A 116 4.87 8.96 18.28
N ASP A 117 4.17 8.66 17.19
CA ASP A 117 3.50 9.67 16.37
C ASP A 117 2.38 9.01 15.53
N ILE A 118 1.63 9.81 14.79
CA ILE A 118 0.78 9.34 13.71
C ILE A 118 1.63 9.07 12.46
N GLU A 119 1.06 8.45 11.45
CA GLU A 119 1.70 8.29 10.14
C GLU A 119 1.36 9.47 9.22
N ASP A 120 2.24 9.74 8.26
CA ASP A 120 1.95 10.67 7.17
C ASP A 120 0.75 10.17 6.35
N LEU A 121 -0.24 11.04 6.14
CA LEU A 121 -1.40 10.72 5.33
C LEU A 121 -1.04 10.75 3.85
N VAL A 122 -1.32 9.67 3.15
CA VAL A 122 -1.25 9.60 1.69
C VAL A 122 -2.64 9.76 1.11
N VAL A 123 -2.82 10.75 0.27
CA VAL A 123 -4.03 10.94 -0.54
C VAL A 123 -3.71 10.62 -1.98
N ALA A 124 -4.47 9.71 -2.58
CA ALA A 124 -4.20 9.29 -3.95
C ALA A 124 -5.47 9.18 -4.78
N THR A 125 -5.30 9.29 -6.09
CA THR A 125 -6.33 9.03 -7.10
C THR A 125 -5.79 8.01 -8.08
N LYS A 126 -6.57 6.95 -8.31
CA LYS A 126 -6.28 5.93 -9.32
C LYS A 126 -7.33 6.01 -10.43
N VAL A 127 -6.86 6.00 -11.68
CA VAL A 127 -7.72 6.06 -12.86
C VAL A 127 -7.33 4.92 -13.80
N ARG A 128 -8.25 3.98 -14.00
CA ARG A 128 -8.08 2.86 -14.94
C ARG A 128 -8.19 3.36 -16.38
N LEU A 129 -7.13 3.15 -17.14
CA LEU A 129 -7.06 3.48 -18.56
C LEU A 129 -7.62 2.37 -19.44
N LYS A 130 -7.43 1.12 -19.00
CA LYS A 130 -7.85 -0.06 -19.75
C LYS A 130 -8.18 -1.20 -18.79
N ALA A 131 -9.31 -1.85 -19.02
CA ALA A 131 -9.66 -3.08 -18.32
C ALA A 131 -8.90 -4.28 -18.90
N GLU A 132 -8.69 -5.31 -18.08
CA GLU A 132 -8.11 -6.57 -18.54
C GLU A 132 -9.01 -7.24 -19.59
N ALA A 133 -8.40 -7.78 -20.64
CA ALA A 133 -9.05 -8.59 -21.65
C ALA A 133 -8.18 -9.82 -21.98
N ALA A 134 -8.70 -10.79 -22.70
CA ALA A 134 -7.99 -12.04 -23.02
C ALA A 134 -6.57 -11.81 -23.57
N GLY A 135 -6.38 -10.87 -24.48
CA GLY A 135 -5.10 -10.57 -25.13
C GLY A 135 -4.35 -9.36 -24.56
N SER A 136 -4.83 -8.71 -23.47
CA SER A 136 -4.21 -7.48 -22.98
C SER A 136 -4.31 -7.32 -21.46
N PRO A 137 -3.28 -6.71 -20.82
CA PRO A 137 -3.33 -6.39 -19.40
C PRO A 137 -4.34 -5.27 -19.09
N SER A 138 -4.77 -5.19 -17.83
CA SER A 138 -5.34 -3.96 -17.29
C SER A 138 -4.24 -2.92 -17.08
N MET A 139 -4.59 -1.64 -17.17
CA MET A 139 -3.66 -0.52 -17.02
C MET A 139 -4.33 0.63 -16.30
N ALA A 140 -3.58 1.32 -15.43
CA ALA A 140 -4.06 2.51 -14.74
C ALA A 140 -2.92 3.52 -14.52
N LEU A 141 -3.30 4.74 -14.17
CA LEU A 141 -2.42 5.76 -13.59
C LEU A 141 -2.84 5.99 -12.14
N ARG A 142 -1.85 6.18 -11.27
CA ARG A 142 -2.04 6.59 -9.88
C ARG A 142 -1.22 7.85 -9.61
N PHE A 143 -1.87 8.84 -9.01
CA PHE A 143 -1.27 10.07 -8.52
C PHE A 143 -1.45 10.07 -7.00
N ALA A 144 -0.39 10.36 -6.26
CA ALA A 144 -0.45 10.37 -4.82
C ALA A 144 0.34 11.56 -4.25
N THR A 145 -0.13 12.07 -3.12
CA THR A 145 0.54 13.08 -2.31
C THR A 145 0.65 12.55 -0.90
N ARG A 146 1.85 12.52 -0.33
CA ARG A 146 2.09 12.28 1.08
C ARG A 146 2.15 13.61 1.81
N LEU A 147 1.30 13.77 2.83
CA LEU A 147 1.18 14.98 3.63
C LEU A 147 1.95 14.81 4.94
N PRO A 148 2.67 15.85 5.43
CA PRO A 148 3.49 15.77 6.62
C PRO A 148 2.64 15.84 7.89
N ASN A 149 2.20 14.71 8.39
CA ASN A 149 1.43 14.61 9.62
C ASN A 149 2.28 14.11 10.81
N ALA A 150 3.27 13.25 10.53
CA ALA A 150 4.28 12.87 11.51
C ALA A 150 5.32 13.98 11.65
N THR A 151 5.79 14.22 12.88
CA THR A 151 6.63 15.37 13.21
C THR A 151 8.13 15.03 13.27
N ASN A 152 8.98 16.02 12.99
CA ASN A 152 10.42 15.91 13.19
C ASN A 152 10.79 15.75 14.67
N GLU A 153 10.03 16.35 15.60
CA GLU A 153 10.26 16.32 17.03
C GLU A 153 10.08 14.91 17.60
N SER A 154 9.20 14.10 17.03
CA SER A 154 9.06 12.68 17.36
C SER A 154 10.22 11.84 16.81
N GLY A 155 10.87 12.32 15.75
CA GLY A 155 11.89 11.60 14.98
C GLY A 155 11.34 10.59 13.99
N LEU A 156 10.02 10.48 13.85
CA LEU A 156 9.34 9.55 12.93
C LEU A 156 8.87 10.22 11.64
N GLY A 157 8.72 11.54 11.63
CA GLY A 157 8.33 12.36 10.49
C GLY A 157 9.51 13.08 9.83
N LEU A 158 9.25 13.64 8.66
CA LEU A 158 10.20 14.44 7.88
C LEU A 158 9.74 15.88 7.66
N ASP A 159 8.49 16.22 8.03
CA ASP A 159 7.82 17.51 7.76
C ASP A 159 7.88 17.93 6.28
N THR A 160 7.86 16.96 5.37
CA THR A 160 7.93 17.20 3.92
C THR A 160 6.70 16.68 3.21
N THR A 161 6.27 17.40 2.18
CA THR A 161 5.24 16.92 1.25
C THR A 161 5.90 16.26 0.05
N ASP A 162 5.46 15.05 -0.29
CA ASP A 162 5.98 14.29 -1.42
C ASP A 162 4.88 14.05 -2.46
N PHE A 163 5.28 13.98 -3.73
CA PHE A 163 4.39 13.71 -4.85
C PHE A 163 4.84 12.47 -5.61
N PHE A 164 3.88 11.65 -6.02
CA PHE A 164 4.15 10.43 -6.77
C PHE A 164 3.22 10.31 -7.97
N VAL A 165 3.74 9.79 -9.07
CA VAL A 165 2.98 9.32 -10.21
C VAL A 165 3.45 7.93 -10.58
N ALA A 166 2.50 7.01 -10.81
CA ALA A 166 2.82 5.63 -11.17
C ALA A 166 1.93 5.14 -12.32
N PHE A 167 2.52 4.38 -13.21
CA PHE A 167 1.84 3.54 -14.18
C PHE A 167 1.73 2.13 -13.60
N LEU A 168 0.52 1.59 -13.64
CA LEU A 168 0.14 0.30 -13.09
C LEU A 168 -0.29 -0.61 -14.24
N ALA A 169 0.13 -1.86 -14.20
CA ALA A 169 -0.31 -2.87 -15.15
C ALA A 169 -0.53 -4.21 -14.44
N ALA A 170 -1.56 -4.96 -14.83
CA ALA A 170 -1.79 -6.28 -14.29
C ALA A 170 -2.35 -7.25 -15.32
N LYS A 171 -2.01 -8.52 -15.15
CA LYS A 171 -2.51 -9.60 -15.99
C LYS A 171 -2.73 -10.86 -15.16
N THR A 172 -3.90 -11.46 -15.36
CA THR A 172 -4.20 -12.79 -14.81
C THR A 172 -3.92 -13.85 -15.86
N VAL A 173 -3.05 -14.79 -15.52
CA VAL A 173 -2.72 -15.95 -16.35
C VAL A 173 -3.03 -17.21 -15.54
N GLN A 174 -4.07 -17.94 -15.97
CA GLN A 174 -4.62 -19.07 -15.22
C GLN A 174 -5.01 -18.64 -13.78
N SER A 175 -4.38 -19.22 -12.75
CA SER A 175 -4.62 -18.93 -11.34
C SER A 175 -3.61 -17.94 -10.74
N VAL A 176 -2.77 -17.29 -11.56
CA VAL A 176 -1.75 -16.34 -11.11
C VAL A 176 -2.08 -14.95 -11.62
N ARG A 177 -2.24 -13.99 -10.71
CA ARG A 177 -2.30 -12.57 -11.02
C ARG A 177 -0.91 -11.96 -10.85
N LEU A 178 -0.42 -11.33 -11.91
CA LEU A 178 0.82 -10.57 -11.93
C LEU A 178 0.48 -9.09 -11.97
N VAL A 179 1.09 -8.30 -11.09
CA VAL A 179 0.91 -6.85 -11.03
C VAL A 179 2.27 -6.17 -11.05
N GLY A 180 2.43 -5.16 -11.89
CA GLY A 180 3.64 -4.35 -11.98
C GLY A 180 3.32 -2.86 -11.86
N ASN A 181 4.14 -2.14 -11.07
CA ASN A 181 4.09 -0.70 -10.93
C ASN A 181 5.45 -0.10 -11.28
N ILE A 182 5.45 0.98 -12.04
CA ILE A 182 6.63 1.82 -12.26
C ILE A 182 6.22 3.28 -12.11
N GLY A 183 7.06 4.09 -11.49
CA GLY A 183 6.69 5.46 -11.24
C GLY A 183 7.85 6.37 -10.91
N LEU A 184 7.51 7.63 -10.68
CA LEU A 184 8.43 8.68 -10.23
C LEU A 184 7.87 9.30 -8.96
N GLY A 185 8.76 9.65 -8.05
CA GLY A 185 8.45 10.42 -6.85
C GLY A 185 9.33 11.67 -6.77
N ILE A 186 8.76 12.74 -6.26
CA ILE A 186 9.46 13.97 -5.89
C ILE A 186 9.36 14.08 -4.38
N LEU A 187 10.46 13.87 -3.68
CA LEU A 187 10.54 13.90 -2.23
C LEU A 187 11.12 15.23 -1.77
N GLY A 188 10.48 15.88 -0.80
CA GLY A 188 11.03 17.06 -0.16
C GLY A 188 12.32 16.71 0.60
N ASP A 189 13.31 17.61 0.56
CA ASP A 189 14.51 17.48 1.37
C ASP A 189 14.22 17.98 2.79
N PRO A 190 14.24 17.11 3.82
CA PRO A 190 13.90 17.53 5.17
C PRO A 190 14.96 18.42 5.82
N THR A 191 16.15 18.52 5.22
CA THR A 191 17.27 19.36 5.70
C THR A 191 17.37 20.70 4.98
N ASP A 192 16.72 20.83 3.82
CA ASP A 192 16.69 22.06 3.02
C ASP A 192 15.35 22.16 2.27
N GLY A 193 14.42 22.90 2.81
CA GLY A 193 13.05 23.06 2.26
C GLY A 193 12.97 23.67 0.86
N GLN A 194 14.09 24.11 0.27
CA GLN A 194 14.15 24.60 -1.12
C GLN A 194 14.66 23.52 -2.09
N ARG A 195 14.94 22.32 -1.61
CA ARG A 195 15.49 21.21 -2.39
C ARG A 195 14.53 20.03 -2.38
N GLN A 196 14.69 19.18 -3.37
CA GLN A 196 13.95 17.94 -3.53
C GLN A 196 14.88 16.85 -4.06
N ASN A 197 14.47 15.60 -3.89
CA ASN A 197 15.12 14.44 -4.45
C ASN A 197 14.11 13.65 -5.30
N GLU A 198 14.46 13.36 -6.54
CA GLU A 198 13.68 12.53 -7.42
C GLU A 198 14.04 11.06 -7.19
N VAL A 199 13.01 10.22 -7.17
CA VAL A 199 13.13 8.77 -7.03
C VAL A 199 12.37 8.05 -8.12
N PHE A 200 12.91 6.94 -8.59
CA PHE A 200 12.19 5.96 -9.39
C PHE A 200 11.53 4.96 -8.45
N THR A 201 10.21 4.76 -8.57
CA THR A 201 9.47 3.77 -7.77
C THR A 201 9.17 2.53 -8.60
N TYR A 202 9.20 1.37 -7.97
CA TYR A 202 8.91 0.10 -8.60
C TYR A 202 8.15 -0.84 -7.68
N GLY A 203 7.36 -1.73 -8.28
CA GLY A 203 6.69 -2.83 -7.60
C GLY A 203 6.41 -3.95 -8.58
N LEU A 204 6.61 -5.18 -8.14
CA LEU A 204 6.22 -6.38 -8.86
C LEU A 204 5.64 -7.36 -7.86
N SER A 205 4.39 -7.73 -8.03
CA SER A 205 3.73 -8.71 -7.16
C SER A 205 3.10 -9.84 -7.94
N LEU A 206 2.95 -10.95 -7.26
CA LEU A 206 2.22 -12.11 -7.73
C LEU A 206 1.26 -12.60 -6.64
N ALA A 207 0.06 -13.00 -7.05
CA ALA A 207 -0.90 -13.69 -6.23
C ALA A 207 -1.33 -14.96 -6.93
N ARG A 208 -1.26 -16.11 -6.23
CA ARG A 208 -1.69 -17.39 -6.74
C ARG A 208 -2.82 -17.96 -5.91
N ALA A 209 -3.97 -18.17 -6.53
CA ALA A 209 -5.09 -18.86 -5.90
C ALA A 209 -4.68 -20.33 -5.62
N THR A 210 -4.78 -20.73 -4.37
CA THR A 210 -4.54 -22.09 -3.89
C THR A 210 -5.84 -22.85 -3.63
N THR A 211 -6.89 -22.11 -3.26
CA THR A 211 -8.26 -22.57 -3.14
C THR A 211 -9.21 -21.47 -3.63
N ASP A 212 -10.53 -21.72 -3.59
CA ASP A 212 -11.56 -20.70 -3.93
C ASP A 212 -11.54 -19.47 -3.00
N HIS A 213 -10.88 -19.57 -1.85
CA HIS A 213 -10.85 -18.54 -0.81
C HIS A 213 -9.45 -18.11 -0.39
N ALA A 214 -8.42 -18.88 -0.72
CA ALA A 214 -7.06 -18.63 -0.24
C ALA A 214 -6.09 -18.38 -1.39
N GLU A 215 -5.20 -17.40 -1.19
CA GLU A 215 -4.12 -17.05 -2.10
C GLU A 215 -2.79 -17.00 -1.35
N ILE A 216 -1.73 -17.44 -2.00
CA ILE A 216 -0.35 -17.13 -1.62
C ILE A 216 0.08 -15.91 -2.42
N VAL A 217 0.72 -14.95 -1.75
CA VAL A 217 1.16 -13.70 -2.35
C VAL A 217 2.63 -13.44 -2.10
N GLY A 218 3.26 -12.75 -3.03
CA GLY A 218 4.63 -12.29 -2.89
C GLY A 218 4.87 -11.04 -3.70
N GLU A 219 5.77 -10.17 -3.23
CA GLU A 219 6.15 -8.97 -3.96
C GLU A 219 7.57 -8.54 -3.65
N ILE A 220 8.14 -7.80 -4.58
CA ILE A 220 9.27 -6.90 -4.39
C ILE A 220 8.82 -5.50 -4.76
N ASN A 221 9.05 -4.53 -3.88
CA ASN A 221 8.70 -3.13 -4.12
C ASN A 221 9.76 -2.21 -3.53
N GLY A 222 9.76 -0.95 -3.97
CA GLY A 222 10.70 0.02 -3.44
C GLY A 222 10.82 1.28 -4.28
N ARG A 223 11.85 2.05 -3.93
CA ARG A 223 12.27 3.25 -4.66
C ARG A 223 13.78 3.29 -4.79
N VAL A 224 14.26 3.88 -5.87
CA VAL A 224 15.69 4.13 -6.12
C VAL A 224 15.89 5.64 -6.25
N SER A 225 16.76 6.22 -5.44
CA SER A 225 17.16 7.62 -5.60
C SER A 225 17.88 7.78 -6.94
N THR A 226 17.48 8.78 -7.73
CA THR A 226 18.10 9.08 -9.02
C THR A 226 19.22 10.10 -8.91
N ARG A 227 19.49 10.60 -7.70
CA ARG A 227 20.50 11.61 -7.42
C ARG A 227 21.92 11.05 -7.60
N ALA A 228 22.77 11.79 -8.27
CA ALA A 228 24.20 11.51 -8.32
C ALA A 228 24.83 11.90 -6.97
N GLY A 229 25.34 10.92 -6.23
CA GLY A 229 25.88 11.09 -4.88
C GLY A 229 24.93 10.65 -3.77
N GLU A 230 25.23 11.04 -2.53
CA GLU A 230 24.40 10.68 -1.38
C GLU A 230 23.07 11.45 -1.42
N PRO A 231 21.93 10.74 -1.27
CA PRO A 231 20.63 11.38 -1.16
C PRO A 231 20.51 12.09 0.19
N SER A 232 19.63 13.08 0.27
CA SER A 232 19.27 13.71 1.54
C SER A 232 18.65 12.68 2.48
N PRO A 233 18.96 12.71 3.79
CA PRO A 233 18.40 11.79 4.77
C PRO A 233 16.87 11.77 4.76
N GLY A 234 16.31 10.57 4.71
CA GLY A 234 14.86 10.33 4.54
C GLY A 234 14.43 10.14 3.07
N THR A 235 15.32 10.44 2.09
CA THR A 235 15.02 10.30 0.65
C THR A 235 15.82 9.19 -0.03
N GLU A 236 16.45 8.31 0.75
CA GLU A 236 17.29 7.20 0.28
C GLU A 236 16.51 6.18 -0.56
N SER A 237 17.26 5.36 -1.29
CA SER A 237 16.74 4.13 -1.89
C SER A 237 16.24 3.21 -0.80
N ARG A 238 15.06 2.60 -1.02
CA ARG A 238 14.42 1.62 -0.13
C ARG A 238 13.84 0.49 -0.93
N GLY A 239 13.72 -0.67 -0.31
CA GLY A 239 13.06 -1.80 -0.93
C GLY A 239 12.69 -2.88 0.05
N THR A 240 11.60 -3.59 -0.21
CA THR A 240 11.15 -4.72 0.60
C THR A 240 10.78 -5.92 -0.27
N LEU A 241 11.00 -7.10 0.29
CA LEU A 241 10.46 -8.37 -0.20
C LEU A 241 9.37 -8.82 0.77
N ASN A 242 8.17 -9.06 0.28
CA ASN A 242 7.03 -9.52 1.08
C ASN A 242 6.58 -10.91 0.60
N ILE A 243 6.26 -11.80 1.55
CA ILE A 243 5.72 -13.13 1.29
C ILE A 243 4.60 -13.39 2.28
N GLY A 244 3.41 -13.74 1.80
CA GLY A 244 2.26 -13.90 2.67
C GLY A 244 1.10 -14.66 2.06
N GLY A 245 -0.06 -14.47 2.66
CA GLY A 245 -1.29 -15.07 2.22
C GLY A 245 -2.51 -14.21 2.49
N ARG A 246 -3.58 -14.54 1.78
CA ARG A 246 -4.89 -13.91 1.89
C ARG A 246 -5.97 -14.98 1.99
N TYR A 247 -6.99 -14.69 2.80
CA TYR A 247 -8.20 -15.49 2.85
C TYR A 247 -9.41 -14.58 2.64
N THR A 248 -10.14 -14.80 1.55
CA THR A 248 -11.27 -13.94 1.14
C THR A 248 -12.58 -14.73 1.26
N ARG A 249 -13.58 -14.13 1.93
CA ARG A 249 -14.94 -14.69 2.00
C ARG A 249 -15.98 -13.59 1.87
N GLY A 250 -16.64 -13.52 0.72
CA GLY A 250 -17.60 -12.46 0.42
C GLY A 250 -16.91 -11.08 0.41
N SER A 251 -17.39 -10.17 1.24
CA SER A 251 -16.86 -8.80 1.35
C SER A 251 -15.65 -8.67 2.27
N TYR A 252 -15.25 -9.73 2.96
CA TYR A 252 -14.18 -9.73 3.95
C TYR A 252 -12.95 -10.44 3.43
N ARG A 253 -11.79 -9.89 3.73
CA ARG A 253 -10.48 -10.53 3.54
C ARG A 253 -9.68 -10.40 4.82
N LEU A 254 -9.02 -11.48 5.21
CA LEU A 254 -7.95 -11.50 6.20
C LEU A 254 -6.64 -11.74 5.48
N ASP A 255 -5.60 -11.11 5.94
CA ASP A 255 -4.28 -11.18 5.32
C ASP A 255 -3.15 -11.20 6.35
N GLY A 256 -1.99 -11.66 5.90
CA GLY A 256 -0.76 -11.58 6.67
C GLY A 256 0.44 -11.90 5.80
N ALA A 257 1.56 -11.23 6.10
CA ALA A 257 2.83 -11.46 5.40
C ALA A 257 4.03 -11.22 6.33
N PHE A 258 5.14 -11.86 5.98
CA PHE A 258 6.47 -11.47 6.42
C PHE A 258 7.06 -10.53 5.40
N PHE A 259 7.78 -9.51 5.86
CA PHE A 259 8.56 -8.62 5.00
C PHE A 259 10.01 -8.54 5.44
N PHE A 260 10.88 -8.31 4.48
CA PHE A 260 12.35 -8.23 4.65
C PHE A 260 12.86 -7.00 3.91
N GLY A 261 13.68 -6.20 4.58
CA GLY A 261 14.34 -5.06 3.97
C GLY A 261 15.43 -5.48 3.00
N LEU A 262 15.59 -4.71 1.94
CA LEU A 262 16.57 -4.95 0.88
C LEU A 262 17.71 -3.91 0.89
N THR A 263 17.56 -2.86 1.69
CA THR A 263 18.61 -1.83 1.88
C THR A 263 18.91 -1.64 3.36
N PRO A 264 20.06 -1.02 3.71
CA PRO A 264 20.43 -0.81 5.11
C PRO A 264 19.44 0.04 5.91
N VAL A 265 18.70 0.95 5.24
CA VAL A 265 17.73 1.86 5.89
C VAL A 265 16.33 1.28 6.02
N ASP A 266 16.11 0.09 5.49
CA ASP A 266 14.85 -0.65 5.66
C ASP A 266 14.90 -1.48 6.96
N PRO A 267 13.74 -1.85 7.54
CA PRO A 267 13.73 -2.76 8.67
C PRO A 267 14.31 -4.12 8.26
N THR A 268 15.08 -4.74 9.13
CA THR A 268 15.69 -6.05 8.84
C THR A 268 14.63 -7.07 8.45
N ALA A 269 13.53 -7.13 9.20
CA ALA A 269 12.38 -7.99 8.93
C ALA A 269 11.15 -7.48 9.67
N GLY A 270 9.98 -7.97 9.29
CA GLY A 270 8.76 -7.69 10.04
C GLY A 270 7.60 -8.58 9.64
N ILE A 271 6.49 -8.34 10.31
CA ILE A 271 5.22 -9.03 10.08
C ILE A 271 4.13 -7.99 9.91
N THR A 272 3.27 -8.20 8.94
CA THR A 272 2.02 -7.46 8.79
C THR A 272 0.84 -8.43 8.87
N VAL A 273 -0.22 -8.03 9.57
CA VAL A 273 -1.51 -8.72 9.57
C VAL A 273 -2.63 -7.71 9.43
N GLY A 274 -3.71 -8.09 8.79
CA GLY A 274 -4.80 -7.15 8.62
C GLY A 274 -6.07 -7.76 8.07
N PHE A 275 -7.00 -6.86 7.84
CA PHE A 275 -8.28 -7.17 7.24
C PHE A 275 -8.66 -6.12 6.20
N THR A 276 -9.49 -6.53 5.25
CA THR A 276 -10.12 -5.65 4.28
C THR A 276 -11.62 -5.93 4.28
N TYR A 277 -12.41 -4.87 4.18
CA TYR A 277 -13.86 -4.94 4.04
C TYR A 277 -14.33 -4.03 2.91
N VAL A 278 -15.12 -4.60 1.97
CA VAL A 278 -15.63 -3.85 0.82
C VAL A 278 -17.15 -3.90 0.82
N PHE A 279 -17.80 -2.75 0.72
CA PHE A 279 -19.25 -2.64 0.70
C PHE A 279 -19.72 -1.54 -0.25
N THR A 280 -20.98 -1.64 -0.71
CA THR A 280 -21.65 -0.58 -1.46
C THR A 280 -22.23 0.44 -0.49
N ALA A 281 -21.88 1.72 -0.66
CA ALA A 281 -22.23 2.77 0.28
C ALA A 281 -23.11 3.86 -0.34
N PHE A 282 -22.97 4.11 -1.65
CA PHE A 282 -23.71 5.15 -2.34
C PHE A 282 -23.93 4.80 -3.81
N GLU A 283 -24.90 5.45 -4.44
CA GLU A 283 -25.13 5.34 -5.88
C GLU A 283 -24.33 6.44 -6.60
N VAL A 284 -23.71 6.05 -7.70
CA VAL A 284 -23.00 6.99 -8.59
C VAL A 284 -23.88 7.20 -9.81
N PRO A 285 -24.18 8.45 -10.18
CA PRO A 285 -25.02 8.78 -11.34
C PRO A 285 -24.52 8.20 -12.66
#